data_45dbdf07a1982da6969c8105a5105803
#
_entry.id   45dbdf07a1982da6969c8105a5105803
#
_cell.length_a   1.000
_cell.length_b   1.000
_cell.length_c   1.000
_cell.angle_alpha   90.00
_cell.angle_beta   90.00
_cell.angle_gamma   90.00
#
_symmetry.space_group_name_H-M   'P 1'
#
loop_
_entity.id
_entity.type
_entity.pdbx_description
1 polymer ?
#
loop_
_entity_poly.entity_id
_entity_poly.type
_entity_poly.pdbx_seq_one_letter_code
_entity_poly.pdbx_strand_id
1 'polypeptide(L)'
;LHPIPFDSFTDPEARLRRRSTDLLVNPEQVQNLRMRSAIITSIRRTLDTEGLTEVETPILNTVHGGASARPFKTFINAYGADLTLRIAPELYLKRLVVGGMGAVYELGRDFRNEGADNTHNPEFTVLEAYRPYADYTDMRHLTERIIKNTAQAVYGQCVLPLGAKGSTDRTLDDVSGAWPVVSVCEALSTAVGTTITLDTDFETLLALAREHEIHVRDDMGAGAVIEELYGELVEAKTVFPTFYTDFPVETSPL
;
A
#
# COMPACT_ATOMS: atom_id res chain seq x y z
N LEU A 1 4.30 -35.34 27.35
CA LEU A 1 4.17 -33.95 26.89
C LEU A 1 3.56 -33.14 28.02
N HIS A 2 4.35 -32.29 28.68
CA HIS A 2 3.79 -31.32 29.59
C HIS A 2 2.88 -30.38 28.81
N PRO A 3 1.62 -30.17 29.23
CA PRO A 3 0.80 -29.16 28.62
C PRO A 3 1.51 -27.81 28.78
N ILE A 4 1.70 -27.10 27.70
CA ILE A 4 2.13 -25.70 27.74
C ILE A 4 0.98 -24.95 28.39
N PRO A 5 1.21 -24.25 29.53
CA PRO A 5 0.14 -23.46 30.14
C PRO A 5 -0.32 -22.44 29.08
N PHE A 6 -1.63 -22.45 28.79
CA PHE A 6 -2.23 -21.53 27.81
C PHE A 6 -1.87 -20.06 28.05
N ASP A 7 -1.66 -19.70 29.31
CA ASP A 7 -1.40 -18.33 29.75
C ASP A 7 0.08 -17.87 29.63
N SER A 8 1.00 -18.77 29.21
CA SER A 8 2.45 -18.47 29.25
C SER A 8 3.09 -18.31 27.87
N PHE A 9 2.34 -18.48 26.76
CA PHE A 9 2.89 -18.37 25.42
C PHE A 9 2.60 -16.99 24.80
N THR A 10 3.09 -15.94 25.47
CA THR A 10 2.84 -14.53 25.11
C THR A 10 4.05 -13.84 24.49
N ASP A 11 5.26 -14.36 24.69
CA ASP A 11 6.47 -13.76 24.14
C ASP A 11 6.45 -13.75 22.60
N PRO A 12 6.52 -12.56 21.95
CA PRO A 12 6.39 -12.41 20.51
C PRO A 12 7.42 -13.23 19.73
N GLU A 13 8.67 -13.29 20.17
CA GLU A 13 9.72 -14.04 19.49
C GLU A 13 9.49 -15.55 19.57
N ALA A 14 9.13 -16.06 20.74
CA ALA A 14 8.82 -17.47 20.93
C ALA A 14 7.60 -17.87 20.07
N ARG A 15 6.59 -17.01 19.96
CA ARG A 15 5.40 -17.21 19.12
C ARG A 15 5.77 -17.33 17.64
N LEU A 16 6.66 -16.46 17.15
CA LEU A 16 7.15 -16.51 15.76
C LEU A 16 7.98 -17.77 15.50
N ARG A 17 8.89 -18.12 16.40
CA ARG A 17 9.77 -19.30 16.26
C ARG A 17 9.01 -20.63 16.37
N ARG A 18 7.91 -20.68 17.13
CA ARG A 18 7.07 -21.85 17.34
C ARG A 18 5.66 -21.62 16.79
N ARG A 19 5.60 -21.27 15.51
CA ARG A 19 4.34 -20.85 14.89
C ARG A 19 3.21 -21.89 15.00
N SER A 20 3.50 -23.19 14.92
CA SER A 20 2.51 -24.24 15.09
C SER A 20 1.90 -24.24 16.51
N THR A 21 2.74 -24.04 17.53
CA THR A 21 2.27 -23.90 18.92
C THR A 21 1.45 -22.64 19.10
N ASP A 22 1.91 -21.52 18.57
CA ASP A 22 1.18 -20.25 18.59
C ASP A 22 -0.23 -20.39 18.00
N LEU A 23 -0.37 -21.04 16.84
CA LEU A 23 -1.66 -21.28 16.20
C LEU A 23 -2.59 -22.19 17.01
N LEU A 24 -2.03 -23.13 17.79
CA LEU A 24 -2.81 -24.01 18.66
C LEU A 24 -3.34 -23.33 19.92
N VAL A 25 -2.55 -22.43 20.50
CA VAL A 25 -2.90 -21.81 21.79
C VAL A 25 -3.50 -20.41 21.64
N ASN A 26 -3.33 -19.76 20.50
CA ASN A 26 -3.84 -18.43 20.20
C ASN A 26 -4.79 -18.49 18.97
N PRO A 27 -6.07 -18.87 19.15
CA PRO A 27 -7.01 -19.07 18.05
C PRO A 27 -7.26 -17.80 17.20
N GLU A 28 -7.06 -16.63 17.77
CA GLU A 28 -7.13 -15.35 17.04
C GLU A 28 -6.11 -15.30 15.89
N GLN A 29 -4.96 -15.96 16.00
CA GLN A 29 -3.97 -16.03 14.92
C GLN A 29 -4.47 -16.85 13.74
N VAL A 30 -5.21 -17.92 14.01
CA VAL A 30 -5.87 -18.71 12.96
C VAL A 30 -6.95 -17.87 12.27
N GLN A 31 -7.71 -17.09 13.02
CA GLN A 31 -8.73 -16.19 12.47
C GLN A 31 -8.08 -15.11 11.57
N ASN A 32 -6.97 -14.52 11.99
CA ASN A 32 -6.23 -13.53 11.19
C ASN A 32 -5.75 -14.13 9.85
N LEU A 33 -5.24 -15.36 9.84
CA LEU A 33 -4.86 -16.05 8.60
C LEU A 33 -6.05 -16.34 7.69
N ARG A 34 -7.18 -16.75 8.26
CA ARG A 34 -8.43 -16.99 7.51
C ARG A 34 -8.99 -15.68 6.95
N MET A 35 -8.96 -14.61 7.74
CA MET A 35 -9.35 -13.28 7.30
C MET A 35 -8.50 -12.81 6.11
N ARG A 36 -7.16 -12.95 6.20
CA ARG A 36 -6.27 -12.66 5.08
C ARG A 36 -6.65 -13.44 3.82
N SER A 37 -6.95 -14.73 3.94
CA SER A 37 -7.39 -15.55 2.80
C SER A 37 -8.71 -15.06 2.22
N ALA A 38 -9.67 -14.66 3.06
CA ALA A 38 -10.96 -14.11 2.62
C ALA A 38 -10.77 -12.76 1.89
N ILE A 39 -9.88 -11.89 2.39
CA ILE A 39 -9.50 -10.62 1.74
C ILE A 39 -8.97 -10.88 0.33
N ILE A 40 -7.97 -11.74 0.20
CA ILE A 40 -7.38 -12.09 -1.11
C ILE A 40 -8.42 -12.66 -2.09
N THR A 41 -9.28 -13.53 -1.62
CA THR A 41 -10.37 -14.10 -2.43
C THR A 41 -11.36 -13.03 -2.88
N SER A 42 -11.70 -12.08 -2.01
CA SER A 42 -12.60 -10.97 -2.35
C SER A 42 -11.99 -10.02 -3.38
N ILE A 43 -10.70 -9.71 -3.24
CA ILE A 43 -9.97 -8.88 -4.21
C ILE A 43 -10.02 -9.53 -5.59
N ARG A 44 -9.66 -10.81 -5.71
CA ARG A 44 -9.72 -11.54 -6.99
C ARG A 44 -11.12 -11.51 -7.59
N ARG A 45 -12.14 -11.84 -6.79
CA ARG A 45 -13.54 -11.84 -7.27
C ARG A 45 -13.96 -10.45 -7.78
N THR A 46 -13.55 -9.37 -7.10
CA THR A 46 -13.87 -8.02 -7.55
C THR A 46 -13.20 -7.72 -8.88
N LEU A 47 -11.92 -8.00 -9.02
CA LEU A 47 -11.17 -7.75 -10.25
C LEU A 47 -11.68 -8.59 -11.44
N ASP A 48 -12.01 -9.86 -11.22
CA ASP A 48 -12.63 -10.74 -12.21
C ASP A 48 -13.98 -10.18 -12.67
N THR A 49 -14.82 -9.72 -11.72
CA THR A 49 -16.12 -9.12 -12.01
C THR A 49 -15.99 -7.80 -12.79
N GLU A 50 -14.94 -7.06 -12.56
CA GLU A 50 -14.57 -5.83 -13.28
C GLU A 50 -13.94 -6.11 -14.65
N GLY A 51 -13.79 -7.38 -15.03
CA GLY A 51 -13.28 -7.81 -16.34
C GLY A 51 -11.77 -7.75 -16.48
N LEU A 52 -11.00 -7.74 -15.38
CA LEU A 52 -9.56 -7.87 -15.43
C LEU A 52 -9.18 -9.36 -15.43
N THR A 53 -8.12 -9.70 -16.16
CA THR A 53 -7.57 -11.06 -16.21
C THR A 53 -6.40 -11.20 -15.24
N GLU A 54 -6.44 -12.18 -14.32
CA GLU A 54 -5.27 -12.50 -13.49
C GLU A 54 -4.17 -13.12 -14.33
N VAL A 55 -2.95 -12.65 -14.16
CA VAL A 55 -1.77 -13.18 -14.84
C VAL A 55 -0.65 -13.44 -13.85
N GLU A 56 0.28 -14.30 -14.22
CA GLU A 56 1.53 -14.54 -13.50
C GLU A 56 2.71 -14.16 -14.38
N THR A 57 3.57 -13.29 -13.89
CA THR A 57 4.77 -12.84 -14.60
C THR A 57 6.03 -13.33 -13.90
N PRO A 58 7.19 -13.36 -14.59
CA PRO A 58 8.42 -13.89 -14.01
C PRO A 58 8.87 -13.16 -12.74
N ILE A 59 9.23 -13.92 -11.71
CA ILE A 59 9.88 -13.41 -10.50
C ILE A 59 11.38 -13.19 -10.75
N LEU A 60 12.01 -14.06 -11.55
CA LEU A 60 13.42 -13.93 -11.92
C LEU A 60 13.55 -13.04 -13.16
N ASN A 61 14.32 -11.97 -13.05
CA ASN A 61 14.50 -10.98 -14.08
C ASN A 61 15.97 -10.82 -14.46
N THR A 62 16.25 -10.60 -15.74
CA THR A 62 17.57 -10.19 -16.22
C THR A 62 17.82 -8.71 -16.01
N VAL A 63 16.75 -7.91 -16.06
CA VAL A 63 16.76 -6.47 -15.82
C VAL A 63 15.63 -6.14 -14.85
N HIS A 64 15.95 -5.56 -13.71
CA HIS A 64 14.96 -5.07 -12.76
C HIS A 64 14.45 -3.68 -13.18
N GLY A 65 13.22 -3.36 -12.78
CA GLY A 65 12.58 -2.07 -13.08
C GLY A 65 11.13 -2.05 -12.62
N GLY A 66 10.45 -0.92 -12.87
CA GLY A 66 9.07 -0.70 -12.45
C GLY A 66 8.92 -0.11 -11.05
N ALA A 67 10.03 0.07 -10.32
CA ALA A 67 10.08 0.75 -9.03
C ALA A 67 11.51 1.28 -8.77
N SER A 68 11.62 2.16 -7.77
CA SER A 68 12.91 2.62 -7.27
C SER A 68 13.25 1.84 -6.00
N ALA A 69 13.86 0.64 -6.16
CA ALA A 69 14.22 -0.23 -5.06
C ALA A 69 15.47 -1.05 -5.39
N ARG A 70 16.17 -1.51 -4.33
CA ARG A 70 17.34 -2.36 -4.48
C ARG A 70 16.91 -3.83 -4.63
N PRO A 71 17.29 -4.53 -5.74
CA PRO A 71 16.92 -5.91 -5.95
C PRO A 71 17.79 -6.89 -5.15
N PHE A 72 17.25 -8.06 -4.82
CA PHE A 72 18.05 -9.24 -4.47
C PHE A 72 18.68 -9.82 -5.73
N LYS A 73 19.96 -10.18 -5.65
CA LYS A 73 20.72 -10.80 -6.75
C LYS A 73 20.78 -12.30 -6.57
N THR A 74 20.73 -13.04 -7.67
CA THR A 74 20.88 -14.49 -7.72
C THR A 74 21.59 -14.90 -9.01
N PHE A 75 21.85 -16.20 -9.18
CA PHE A 75 22.57 -16.74 -10.32
C PHE A 75 21.86 -18.00 -10.85
N ILE A 76 21.70 -18.09 -12.17
CA ILE A 76 21.14 -19.26 -12.83
C ILE A 76 22.26 -20.14 -13.39
N ASN A 77 22.46 -21.31 -12.79
CA ASN A 77 23.53 -22.22 -13.14
C ASN A 77 23.44 -22.73 -14.60
N ALA A 78 22.20 -23.00 -15.06
CA ALA A 78 21.97 -23.56 -16.38
C ALA A 78 22.45 -22.65 -17.53
N TYR A 79 22.44 -21.34 -17.32
CA TYR A 79 22.84 -20.35 -18.32
C TYR A 79 24.12 -19.59 -17.93
N GLY A 80 24.66 -19.82 -16.73
CA GLY A 80 25.83 -19.11 -16.25
C GLY A 80 25.63 -17.59 -16.16
N ALA A 81 24.44 -17.13 -15.76
CA ALA A 81 24.05 -15.73 -15.79
C ALA A 81 23.53 -15.21 -14.46
N ASP A 82 23.79 -13.92 -14.19
CA ASP A 82 23.22 -13.22 -13.07
C ASP A 82 21.76 -12.86 -13.32
N LEU A 83 20.93 -13.04 -12.32
CA LEU A 83 19.52 -12.64 -12.30
C LEU A 83 19.23 -11.81 -11.04
N THR A 84 18.08 -11.15 -11.04
CA THR A 84 17.53 -10.48 -9.86
C THR A 84 16.13 -11.01 -9.56
N LEU A 85 15.74 -10.97 -8.29
CA LEU A 85 14.33 -11.09 -7.93
C LEU A 85 13.62 -9.78 -8.29
N ARG A 86 12.39 -9.87 -8.77
CA ARG A 86 11.59 -8.69 -9.16
C ARG A 86 11.33 -7.77 -7.99
N ILE A 87 11.35 -6.47 -8.26
CA ILE A 87 10.96 -5.42 -7.31
C ILE A 87 9.54 -4.88 -7.59
N ALA A 88 8.99 -5.19 -8.77
CA ALA A 88 7.64 -4.89 -9.24
C ALA A 88 7.31 -5.73 -10.48
N PRO A 89 6.05 -6.12 -10.74
CA PRO A 89 5.61 -6.79 -11.97
C PRO A 89 5.31 -5.81 -13.12
N GLU A 90 5.35 -4.50 -12.89
CA GLU A 90 4.91 -3.42 -13.78
C GLU A 90 5.30 -3.60 -15.25
N LEU A 91 6.60 -3.83 -15.51
CA LEU A 91 7.11 -3.88 -16.89
C LEU A 91 6.51 -5.04 -17.70
N TYR A 92 6.24 -6.16 -17.05
CA TYR A 92 5.61 -7.30 -17.70
C TYR A 92 4.10 -7.06 -17.90
N LEU A 93 3.41 -6.51 -16.92
CA LEU A 93 1.98 -6.21 -17.04
C LEU A 93 1.73 -5.18 -18.13
N LYS A 94 2.54 -4.12 -18.23
CA LYS A 94 2.46 -3.15 -19.34
C LYS A 94 2.70 -3.80 -20.71
N ARG A 95 3.64 -4.75 -20.83
CA ARG A 95 3.87 -5.50 -22.08
C ARG A 95 2.67 -6.36 -22.47
N LEU A 96 1.97 -6.97 -21.50
CA LEU A 96 0.76 -7.74 -21.75
C LEU A 96 -0.37 -6.84 -22.27
N VAL A 97 -0.54 -5.65 -21.66
CA VAL A 97 -1.51 -4.65 -22.15
C VAL A 97 -1.18 -4.20 -23.59
N VAL A 98 0.08 -3.86 -23.87
CA VAL A 98 0.54 -3.50 -25.22
C VAL A 98 0.36 -4.66 -26.21
N GLY A 99 0.55 -5.89 -25.73
CA GLY A 99 0.33 -7.13 -26.51
C GLY A 99 -1.14 -7.46 -26.78
N GLY A 100 -2.09 -6.65 -26.30
CA GLY A 100 -3.51 -6.79 -26.59
C GLY A 100 -4.30 -7.67 -25.62
N MET A 101 -3.76 -8.00 -24.46
CA MET A 101 -4.51 -8.78 -23.43
C MET A 101 -5.67 -8.01 -22.79
N GLY A 102 -5.76 -6.69 -23.01
CA GLY A 102 -6.75 -5.86 -22.35
C GLY A 102 -6.38 -5.55 -20.90
N ALA A 103 -7.38 -5.53 -20.01
CA ALA A 103 -7.15 -5.26 -18.61
C ALA A 103 -6.60 -6.50 -17.87
N VAL A 104 -5.50 -6.32 -17.14
CA VAL A 104 -4.78 -7.39 -16.44
C VAL A 104 -4.47 -7.00 -15.00
N TYR A 105 -4.32 -7.99 -14.14
CA TYR A 105 -3.77 -7.80 -12.80
C TYR A 105 -2.89 -8.97 -12.39
N GLU A 106 -1.99 -8.71 -11.47
CA GLU A 106 -1.22 -9.74 -10.79
C GLU A 106 -1.26 -9.51 -9.26
N LEU A 107 -1.52 -10.56 -8.53
CA LEU A 107 -1.47 -10.59 -7.08
C LEU A 107 -0.35 -11.55 -6.68
N GLY A 108 0.83 -11.01 -6.43
CA GLY A 108 2.06 -11.79 -6.29
C GLY A 108 2.98 -11.30 -5.20
N ARG A 109 4.24 -11.77 -5.26
CA ARG A 109 5.31 -11.40 -4.34
C ARG A 109 6.33 -10.52 -5.02
N ASP A 110 6.71 -9.45 -4.32
CA ASP A 110 7.85 -8.62 -4.68
C ASP A 110 8.92 -8.66 -3.61
N PHE A 111 10.14 -8.31 -4.00
CA PHE A 111 11.35 -8.48 -3.19
C PHE A 111 12.18 -7.21 -3.26
N ARG A 112 12.34 -6.51 -2.12
CA ARG A 112 13.13 -5.29 -2.02
C ARG A 112 14.21 -5.46 -0.96
N ASN A 113 15.48 -5.38 -1.36
CA ASN A 113 16.64 -5.59 -0.49
C ASN A 113 17.10 -4.27 0.15
N GLU A 114 16.25 -3.73 0.98
CA GLU A 114 16.43 -2.48 1.72
C GLU A 114 16.33 -2.75 3.22
N GLY A 115 16.20 -1.69 4.03
CA GLY A 115 15.97 -1.82 5.47
C GLY A 115 14.67 -2.56 5.77
N ALA A 116 14.64 -3.32 6.88
CA ALA A 116 13.43 -3.97 7.37
C ALA A 116 12.99 -3.32 8.68
N ASP A 117 11.70 -3.01 8.80
CA ASP A 117 11.06 -2.48 9.99
C ASP A 117 9.65 -3.05 10.18
N ASN A 118 8.87 -2.49 11.07
CA ASN A 118 7.50 -2.97 11.35
C ASN A 118 6.53 -2.79 10.18
N THR A 119 6.87 -1.98 9.17
CA THR A 119 6.04 -1.64 8.01
C THR A 119 6.64 -2.09 6.69
N HIS A 120 7.93 -2.42 6.67
CA HIS A 120 8.66 -2.79 5.45
C HIS A 120 9.30 -4.16 5.60
N ASN A 121 8.73 -5.16 4.93
CA ASN A 121 9.32 -6.48 4.78
C ASN A 121 10.09 -6.58 3.46
N PRO A 122 11.23 -7.30 3.44
CA PRO A 122 11.98 -7.52 2.19
C PRO A 122 11.21 -8.35 1.16
N GLU A 123 10.25 -9.15 1.61
CA GLU A 123 9.30 -9.92 0.78
C GLU A 123 7.89 -9.54 1.20
N PHE A 124 7.06 -9.09 0.26
CA PHE A 124 5.69 -8.68 0.53
C PHE A 124 4.74 -9.05 -0.62
N THR A 125 3.45 -9.07 -0.33
CA THR A 125 2.42 -9.28 -1.34
C THR A 125 2.02 -7.95 -1.93
N VAL A 126 1.98 -7.86 -3.25
CA VAL A 126 1.53 -6.71 -4.03
C VAL A 126 0.33 -7.09 -4.89
N LEU A 127 -0.54 -6.14 -5.13
CA LEU A 127 -1.52 -6.15 -6.20
C LEU A 127 -1.16 -5.02 -7.18
N GLU A 128 -0.91 -5.37 -8.43
CA GLU A 128 -0.86 -4.40 -9.52
C GLU A 128 -1.94 -4.70 -10.55
N ALA A 129 -2.62 -3.67 -11.03
CA ALA A 129 -3.71 -3.78 -11.99
C ALA A 129 -3.58 -2.70 -13.06
N TYR A 130 -3.72 -3.09 -14.32
CA TYR A 130 -3.60 -2.21 -15.47
C TYR A 130 -4.81 -2.36 -16.38
N ARG A 131 -5.43 -1.23 -16.73
CA ARG A 131 -6.59 -1.18 -17.62
C ARG A 131 -6.30 -0.19 -18.75
N PRO A 132 -6.28 -0.62 -20.02
CA PRO A 132 -6.13 0.31 -21.14
C PRO A 132 -7.33 1.25 -21.22
N TYR A 133 -7.07 2.47 -21.67
CA TYR A 133 -8.06 3.55 -21.83
C TYR A 133 -8.77 4.00 -20.55
N ALA A 134 -8.28 3.59 -19.37
CA ALA A 134 -8.74 4.06 -18.07
C ALA A 134 -7.83 5.18 -17.57
N ASP A 135 -8.39 6.10 -16.81
CA ASP A 135 -7.64 7.14 -16.10
C ASP A 135 -7.56 6.88 -14.59
N TYR A 136 -6.95 7.80 -13.86
CA TYR A 136 -6.82 7.69 -12.41
C TYR A 136 -8.18 7.71 -11.69
N THR A 137 -9.20 8.32 -12.28
CA THR A 137 -10.57 8.34 -11.73
C THR A 137 -11.19 6.95 -11.77
N ASP A 138 -11.00 6.23 -12.90
CA ASP A 138 -11.44 4.85 -13.03
C ASP A 138 -10.76 3.94 -12.01
N MET A 139 -9.43 4.11 -11.83
CA MET A 139 -8.66 3.32 -10.87
C MET A 139 -9.02 3.66 -9.42
N ARG A 140 -9.36 4.90 -9.12
CA ARG A 140 -9.91 5.32 -7.84
C ARG A 140 -11.22 4.59 -7.53
N HIS A 141 -12.15 4.58 -8.47
CA HIS A 141 -13.42 3.85 -8.31
C HIS A 141 -13.22 2.35 -8.18
N LEU A 142 -12.28 1.78 -8.92
CA LEU A 142 -11.92 0.37 -8.77
C LEU A 142 -11.38 0.08 -7.36
N THR A 143 -10.47 0.91 -6.85
CA THR A 143 -9.90 0.79 -5.51
C THR A 143 -10.98 0.86 -4.43
N GLU A 144 -11.89 1.83 -4.53
CA GLU A 144 -13.02 1.97 -3.60
C GLU A 144 -13.89 0.70 -3.60
N ARG A 145 -14.24 0.18 -4.79
CA ARG A 145 -15.01 -1.07 -4.90
C ARG A 145 -14.28 -2.28 -4.32
N ILE A 146 -12.99 -2.43 -4.57
CA ILE A 146 -12.18 -3.52 -4.01
C ILE A 146 -12.27 -3.50 -2.48
N ILE A 147 -12.08 -2.34 -1.87
CA ILE A 147 -12.05 -2.23 -0.40
C ILE A 147 -13.45 -2.45 0.18
N LYS A 148 -14.50 -1.83 -0.39
CA LYS A 148 -15.88 -2.00 0.06
C LYS A 148 -16.37 -3.44 -0.07
N ASN A 149 -16.12 -4.08 -1.20
CA ASN A 149 -16.48 -5.48 -1.41
C ASN A 149 -15.74 -6.41 -0.45
N THR A 150 -14.49 -6.09 -0.16
CA THR A 150 -13.68 -6.85 0.81
C THR A 150 -14.20 -6.65 2.22
N ALA A 151 -14.54 -5.43 2.62
CA ALA A 151 -15.18 -5.14 3.91
C ALA A 151 -16.49 -5.94 4.07
N GLN A 152 -17.35 -5.91 3.06
CA GLN A 152 -18.58 -6.68 3.03
C GLN A 152 -18.34 -8.20 3.12
N ALA A 153 -17.32 -8.72 2.44
CA ALA A 153 -17.00 -10.15 2.47
C ALA A 153 -16.43 -10.62 3.82
N VAL A 154 -15.69 -9.76 4.50
CA VAL A 154 -15.03 -10.09 5.77
C VAL A 154 -15.93 -9.85 6.97
N TYR A 155 -16.66 -8.75 7.00
CA TYR A 155 -17.46 -8.33 8.16
C TYR A 155 -18.97 -8.57 7.98
N GLY A 156 -19.43 -8.99 6.78
CA GLY A 156 -20.85 -9.05 6.46
C GLY A 156 -21.53 -7.69 6.27
N GLN A 157 -20.79 -6.61 6.44
CA GLN A 157 -21.20 -5.21 6.32
C GLN A 157 -20.06 -4.40 5.69
N CYS A 158 -20.37 -3.25 5.09
CA CYS A 158 -19.36 -2.35 4.54
C CYS A 158 -18.77 -1.46 5.64
N VAL A 159 -18.00 -2.08 6.54
CA VAL A 159 -17.35 -1.40 7.68
C VAL A 159 -15.84 -1.66 7.67
N LEU A 160 -15.07 -0.70 8.19
CA LEU A 160 -13.63 -0.86 8.39
C LEU A 160 -13.24 -0.53 9.84
N PRO A 161 -12.18 -1.16 10.39
CA PRO A 161 -11.67 -0.83 11.70
C PRO A 161 -10.86 0.47 11.62
N LEU A 162 -11.53 1.62 11.82
CA LEU A 162 -10.92 2.94 11.75
C LEU A 162 -10.34 3.35 13.12
N GLY A 163 -9.29 4.16 13.08
CA GLY A 163 -8.61 4.70 14.27
C GLY A 163 -7.36 5.48 13.86
N ALA A 164 -6.87 6.33 14.75
CA ALA A 164 -5.65 7.09 14.51
C ALA A 164 -4.44 6.17 14.20
N LYS A 165 -3.50 6.65 13.41
CA LYS A 165 -2.25 5.94 13.07
C LYS A 165 -1.55 5.50 14.36
N GLY A 166 -1.23 4.20 14.45
CA GLY A 166 -0.59 3.61 15.63
C GLY A 166 -1.52 3.29 16.81
N SER A 167 -2.80 3.65 16.75
CA SER A 167 -3.78 3.29 17.78
C SER A 167 -4.15 1.81 17.71
N THR A 168 -4.28 1.18 18.86
CA THR A 168 -4.91 -0.14 19.02
C THR A 168 -6.42 -0.03 19.25
N ASP A 169 -6.90 1.16 19.58
CA ASP A 169 -8.32 1.45 19.76
C ASP A 169 -8.92 1.81 18.40
N ARG A 170 -9.60 0.83 17.82
CA ARG A 170 -10.24 0.94 16.49
C ARG A 170 -11.70 0.53 16.60
N THR A 171 -12.56 1.36 16.01
CA THR A 171 -13.99 1.08 15.88
C THR A 171 -14.32 0.60 14.49
N LEU A 172 -15.34 -0.24 14.36
CA LEU A 172 -15.89 -0.63 13.06
C LEU A 172 -16.87 0.46 12.63
N ASP A 173 -16.42 1.28 11.66
CA ASP A 173 -17.18 2.40 11.15
C ASP A 173 -17.71 2.13 9.74
N ASP A 174 -18.92 2.60 9.44
CA ASP A 174 -19.54 2.46 8.14
C ASP A 174 -18.78 3.28 7.07
N VAL A 175 -18.33 2.61 6.04
CA VAL A 175 -17.63 3.20 4.89
C VAL A 175 -18.38 3.00 3.57
N SER A 176 -19.66 2.67 3.64
CA SER A 176 -20.52 2.42 2.46
C SER A 176 -20.82 3.68 1.64
N GLY A 177 -20.83 4.86 2.28
CA GLY A 177 -21.01 6.16 1.64
C GLY A 177 -19.91 6.50 0.63
N ALA A 178 -20.09 7.58 -0.13
CA ALA A 178 -19.06 8.11 -1.03
C ALA A 178 -17.84 8.58 -0.21
N TRP A 179 -16.65 8.19 -0.65
CA TRP A 179 -15.44 8.63 0.00
C TRP A 179 -15.02 10.03 -0.48
N PRO A 180 -14.55 10.89 0.43
CA PRO A 180 -14.06 12.22 0.06
C PRO A 180 -12.95 12.15 -0.99
N VAL A 181 -12.95 13.11 -1.89
CA VAL A 181 -11.87 13.37 -2.85
C VAL A 181 -11.45 14.80 -2.64
N VAL A 182 -10.24 15.02 -2.20
CA VAL A 182 -9.73 16.32 -1.76
C VAL A 182 -8.37 16.56 -2.42
N SER A 183 -8.12 17.75 -2.95
CA SER A 183 -6.78 18.06 -3.45
C SER A 183 -5.79 18.23 -2.29
N VAL A 184 -4.52 17.90 -2.53
CA VAL A 184 -3.46 18.06 -1.52
C VAL A 184 -3.39 19.49 -0.99
N CYS A 185 -3.48 20.46 -1.90
CA CYS A 185 -3.45 21.88 -1.51
C CYS A 185 -4.67 22.31 -0.69
N GLU A 186 -5.87 21.81 -1.00
CA GLU A 186 -7.08 22.09 -0.22
C GLU A 186 -6.99 21.48 1.18
N ALA A 187 -6.53 20.24 1.27
CA ALA A 187 -6.34 19.55 2.54
C ALA A 187 -5.30 20.28 3.42
N LEU A 188 -4.16 20.67 2.84
CA LEU A 188 -3.15 21.47 3.51
C LEU A 188 -3.69 22.84 3.96
N SER A 189 -4.39 23.55 3.07
CA SER A 189 -4.99 24.84 3.41
C SER A 189 -5.90 24.74 4.64
N THR A 190 -6.68 23.66 4.71
CA THR A 190 -7.54 23.38 5.85
C THR A 190 -6.72 23.08 7.11
N ALA A 191 -5.63 22.32 6.98
CA ALA A 191 -4.81 21.92 8.13
C ALA A 191 -4.03 23.08 8.75
N VAL A 192 -3.53 24.00 7.91
CA VAL A 192 -2.71 25.14 8.36
C VAL A 192 -3.50 26.44 8.54
N GLY A 193 -4.77 26.49 8.11
CA GLY A 193 -5.62 27.68 8.23
C GLY A 193 -5.26 28.83 7.28
N THR A 194 -4.42 28.57 6.27
CA THR A 194 -3.96 29.54 5.27
C THR A 194 -4.03 28.91 3.89
N THR A 195 -4.39 29.69 2.86
CA THR A 195 -4.50 29.17 1.48
C THR A 195 -3.14 28.73 0.96
N ILE A 196 -3.02 27.47 0.60
CA ILE A 196 -1.88 26.84 -0.05
C ILE A 196 -2.28 26.46 -1.47
N THR A 197 -1.42 26.75 -2.43
CA THR A 197 -1.56 26.35 -3.84
C THR A 197 -0.22 25.82 -4.34
N LEU A 198 -0.20 25.24 -5.53
CA LEU A 198 1.06 24.81 -6.17
C LEU A 198 1.99 25.99 -6.51
N ASP A 199 1.44 27.21 -6.58
CA ASP A 199 2.20 28.45 -6.82
C ASP A 199 2.61 29.16 -5.52
N THR A 200 2.35 28.58 -4.34
CA THR A 200 2.78 29.17 -3.06
C THR A 200 4.30 29.27 -3.03
N ASP A 201 4.81 30.46 -2.69
CA ASP A 201 6.25 30.70 -2.71
C ASP A 201 7.00 29.82 -1.71
N PHE A 202 8.22 29.46 -2.09
CA PHE A 202 9.04 28.50 -1.35
C PHE A 202 9.36 28.98 0.08
N GLU A 203 9.57 30.28 0.30
CA GLU A 203 9.87 30.82 1.64
C GLU A 203 8.65 30.67 2.58
N THR A 204 7.45 30.88 2.06
CA THR A 204 6.20 30.64 2.80
C THR A 204 6.06 29.16 3.20
N LEU A 205 6.34 28.24 2.28
CA LEU A 205 6.31 26.80 2.58
C LEU A 205 7.35 26.42 3.64
N LEU A 206 8.57 26.94 3.55
CA LEU A 206 9.61 26.74 4.56
C LEU A 206 9.23 27.33 5.93
N ALA A 207 8.57 28.50 5.94
CA ALA A 207 8.10 29.12 7.18
C ALA A 207 7.05 28.23 7.86
N LEU A 208 6.10 27.68 7.10
CA LEU A 208 5.11 26.72 7.60
C LEU A 208 5.75 25.42 8.12
N ALA A 209 6.73 24.88 7.41
CA ALA A 209 7.44 23.70 7.86
C ALA A 209 8.16 23.93 9.20
N ARG A 210 8.80 25.10 9.38
CA ARG A 210 9.42 25.49 10.65
C ARG A 210 8.39 25.70 11.76
N GLU A 211 7.26 26.32 11.48
CA GLU A 211 6.17 26.53 12.44
C GLU A 211 5.63 25.21 13.00
N HIS A 212 5.55 24.19 12.14
CA HIS A 212 5.06 22.86 12.50
C HIS A 212 6.18 21.86 12.86
N GLU A 213 7.42 22.33 13.04
CA GLU A 213 8.60 21.52 13.40
C GLU A 213 8.88 20.36 12.40
N ILE A 214 8.52 20.55 11.12
CA ILE A 214 8.71 19.58 10.05
C ILE A 214 10.10 19.77 9.44
N HIS A 215 10.85 18.69 9.35
CA HIS A 215 12.20 18.72 8.81
C HIS A 215 12.18 18.76 7.27
N VAL A 216 12.75 19.82 6.69
CA VAL A 216 12.96 19.98 5.24
C VAL A 216 14.43 19.83 4.94
N ARG A 217 14.78 18.94 4.01
CA ARG A 217 16.17 18.78 3.53
C ARG A 217 16.54 19.90 2.57
N ASP A 218 17.83 20.23 2.51
CA ASP A 218 18.35 21.33 1.65
C ASP A 218 18.16 21.08 0.14
N ASP A 219 17.95 19.83 -0.27
CA ASP A 219 17.77 19.43 -1.66
C ASP A 219 16.30 19.41 -2.14
N MET A 220 15.34 19.73 -1.27
CA MET A 220 13.92 19.74 -1.59
C MET A 220 13.49 20.99 -2.36
N GLY A 221 12.74 20.79 -3.46
CA GLY A 221 11.99 21.86 -4.13
C GLY A 221 10.62 22.11 -3.49
N ALA A 222 9.86 23.08 -4.02
CA ALA A 222 8.56 23.47 -3.47
C ALA A 222 7.57 22.29 -3.43
N GLY A 223 7.49 21.50 -4.49
CA GLY A 223 6.62 20.31 -4.54
C GLY A 223 6.94 19.29 -3.46
N ALA A 224 8.23 19.02 -3.22
CA ALA A 224 8.66 18.10 -2.18
C ALA A 224 8.32 18.61 -0.76
N VAL A 225 8.42 19.93 -0.54
CA VAL A 225 8.01 20.52 0.75
C VAL A 225 6.50 20.45 0.94
N ILE A 226 5.70 20.65 -0.10
CA ILE A 226 4.24 20.44 -0.06
C ILE A 226 3.91 18.99 0.34
N GLU A 227 4.59 18.00 -0.22
CA GLU A 227 4.38 16.58 0.13
C GLU A 227 4.78 16.26 1.56
N GLU A 228 5.88 16.82 2.05
CA GLU A 228 6.32 16.62 3.43
C GLU A 228 5.30 17.23 4.42
N LEU A 229 4.85 18.46 4.16
CA LEU A 229 3.79 19.10 4.93
C LEU A 229 2.50 18.28 4.90
N TYR A 230 2.10 17.76 3.74
CA TYR A 230 0.94 16.90 3.58
C TYR A 230 1.08 15.60 4.38
N GLY A 231 2.22 14.93 4.32
CA GLY A 231 2.49 13.70 5.05
C GLY A 231 2.27 13.85 6.56
N GLU A 232 2.81 14.92 7.13
CA GLU A 232 2.77 15.14 8.58
C GLU A 232 1.47 15.79 9.07
N LEU A 233 0.92 16.74 8.32
CA LEU A 233 -0.22 17.52 8.78
C LEU A 233 -1.59 16.95 8.38
N VAL A 234 -1.64 16.17 7.30
CA VAL A 234 -2.88 15.64 6.70
C VAL A 234 -2.91 14.12 6.73
N GLU A 235 -1.97 13.45 6.03
CA GLU A 235 -1.97 11.99 5.88
C GLU A 235 -1.90 11.29 7.23
N ALA A 236 -0.98 11.70 8.10
CA ALA A 236 -0.79 11.11 9.43
C ALA A 236 -2.05 11.22 10.33
N LYS A 237 -2.94 12.19 10.04
CA LYS A 237 -4.17 12.46 10.80
C LYS A 237 -5.42 11.92 10.12
N THR A 238 -5.30 11.42 8.89
CA THR A 238 -6.43 10.87 8.13
C THR A 238 -6.89 9.55 8.74
N VAL A 239 -8.15 9.49 9.15
CA VAL A 239 -8.77 8.29 9.76
C VAL A 239 -9.77 7.65 8.80
N PHE A 240 -10.64 8.44 8.18
CA PHE A 240 -11.64 7.96 7.24
C PHE A 240 -11.02 7.77 5.85
N PRO A 241 -11.39 6.73 5.09
CA PRO A 241 -10.91 6.52 3.73
C PRO A 241 -11.16 7.76 2.86
N THR A 242 -10.08 8.37 2.39
CA THR A 242 -10.10 9.63 1.61
C THR A 242 -9.14 9.49 0.44
N PHE A 243 -9.54 9.98 -0.71
CA PHE A 243 -8.66 10.09 -1.87
C PHE A 243 -8.07 11.50 -1.93
N TYR A 244 -6.76 11.58 -1.92
CA TYR A 244 -6.05 12.82 -2.14
C TYR A 244 -5.56 12.89 -3.58
N THR A 245 -5.76 14.05 -4.22
CA THR A 245 -5.48 14.28 -5.65
C THR A 245 -4.62 15.53 -5.85
N ASP A 246 -4.23 15.76 -7.09
CA ASP A 246 -3.53 16.96 -7.52
C ASP A 246 -2.21 17.20 -6.77
N PHE A 247 -1.40 16.12 -6.66
CA PHE A 247 -0.05 16.20 -6.15
C PHE A 247 0.84 17.07 -7.05
N PRO A 248 1.89 17.71 -6.50
CA PRO A 248 2.84 18.47 -7.30
C PRO A 248 3.45 17.63 -8.42
N VAL A 249 3.50 18.18 -9.64
CA VAL A 249 4.08 17.48 -10.80
C VAL A 249 5.58 17.18 -10.61
N GLU A 250 6.28 18.01 -9.83
CA GLU A 250 7.70 17.82 -9.52
C GLU A 250 8.01 16.51 -8.78
N THR A 251 7.05 15.99 -8.04
CA THR A 251 7.18 14.77 -7.21
C THR A 251 6.35 13.62 -7.72
N SER A 252 5.54 13.86 -8.77
CA SER A 252 4.68 12.84 -9.38
C SER A 252 5.45 12.11 -10.48
N PRO A 253 5.93 10.86 -10.27
CA PRO A 253 6.52 10.08 -11.35
C PRO A 253 5.43 9.70 -12.36
N LEU A 254 5.78 9.72 -13.62
CA LEU A 254 4.91 9.29 -14.71
C LEU A 254 4.88 7.77 -14.82
#